data_d906f8c6c4a2c7d9ed4724ddca32336e
#
_entry.id   d906f8c6c4a2c7d9ed4724ddca32336e
#
_cell.length_a   1.000
_cell.length_b   1.000
_cell.length_c   1.000
_cell.angle_alpha   90.00
_cell.angle_beta   90.00
_cell.angle_gamma   90.00
#
_symmetry.space_group_name_H-M   'P 1'
#
loop_
_entity.id
_entity.type
_entity.pdbx_description
1 polymer ?
#
loop_
_entity_poly.entity_id
_entity_poly.type
_entity_poly.pdbx_seq_one_letter_code
_entity_poly.pdbx_strand_id
1 'polypeptide(L)'
;MRALLVTLCVFLVMGCSRQPNAPKPPAQQPQEAATNAIGVLQKLVNEQNYKSLGFQSLDEVRQAQLGQPLPVFNLGLDKLKSYQAGQDPNSLLTPSAETIYPVTVSGSVRTGVTIVHKEQGYEPSSFGNADIVKRLAGYRQNESDFAVRIPAFNMYFVGRRVETRVVLVPIVSDPRLKVQAGEATPLEVVVDQLRPYVDAYNGLPM
;
A
#
# COMPACT_ATOMS: atom_id res chain seq x y z
N MET A 1 -2.20 79.76 20.43
CA MET A 1 -2.75 78.60 21.12
C MET A 1 -2.65 77.43 20.12
N ARG A 2 -1.68 76.50 20.33
CA ARG A 2 -1.43 75.33 19.49
C ARG A 2 -1.87 74.11 20.28
N ALA A 3 -2.94 73.41 19.83
CA ALA A 3 -3.42 72.18 20.42
C ALA A 3 -2.58 70.99 19.85
N LEU A 4 -1.95 70.23 20.72
CA LEU A 4 -1.17 69.03 20.41
C LEU A 4 -2.11 67.82 20.51
N LEU A 5 -2.39 67.17 19.37
CA LEU A 5 -3.19 65.96 19.33
C LEU A 5 -2.25 64.76 19.48
N VAL A 6 -2.31 64.04 20.57
CA VAL A 6 -1.56 62.82 20.83
C VAL A 6 -2.39 61.63 20.38
N THR A 7 -2.01 61.00 19.26
CA THR A 7 -2.66 59.79 18.76
C THR A 7 -2.04 58.57 19.42
N LEU A 8 -2.81 57.87 20.25
CA LEU A 8 -2.41 56.64 20.94
C LEU A 8 -2.65 55.44 20.00
N CYS A 9 -1.62 54.90 19.41
CA CYS A 9 -1.69 53.66 18.64
C CYS A 9 -1.65 52.46 19.58
N VAL A 10 -2.81 51.80 19.76
CA VAL A 10 -2.91 50.52 20.47
C VAL A 10 -2.58 49.43 19.47
N PHE A 11 -1.40 48.81 19.60
CA PHE A 11 -1.03 47.57 18.88
C PHE A 11 -1.73 46.38 19.53
N LEU A 12 -2.80 45.89 18.90
CA LEU A 12 -3.39 44.59 19.23
C LEU A 12 -2.45 43.48 18.68
N VAL A 13 -1.64 42.89 19.56
CA VAL A 13 -0.89 41.67 19.25
C VAL A 13 -1.88 40.51 19.32
N MET A 14 -2.43 40.11 18.17
CA MET A 14 -3.14 38.83 18.03
C MET A 14 -2.15 37.70 18.16
N GLY A 15 -2.01 37.15 19.36
CA GLY A 15 -1.31 35.93 19.64
C GLY A 15 -2.06 34.76 18.98
N CYS A 16 -1.56 34.25 17.84
CA CYS A 16 -2.00 32.96 17.29
C CYS A 16 -1.57 31.85 18.27
N SER A 17 -2.46 31.48 19.19
CA SER A 17 -2.32 30.26 19.98
C SER A 17 -2.43 29.07 19.03
N ARG A 18 -1.28 28.48 18.64
CA ARG A 18 -1.27 27.17 18.00
C ARG A 18 -1.86 26.17 18.98
N GLN A 19 -3.08 25.70 18.73
CA GLN A 19 -3.66 24.55 19.43
C GLN A 19 -2.79 23.32 19.13
N PRO A 20 -2.19 22.65 20.15
CA PRO A 20 -1.21 21.59 19.93
C PRO A 20 -1.80 20.29 19.37
N ASN A 21 -3.11 20.14 19.21
CA ASN A 21 -3.78 18.87 18.92
C ASN A 21 -4.86 18.93 17.82
N ALA A 22 -4.83 19.92 16.94
CA ALA A 22 -5.72 19.84 15.77
C ALA A 22 -5.28 18.65 14.87
N PRO A 23 -6.21 17.77 14.44
CA PRO A 23 -5.91 16.70 13.51
C PRO A 23 -5.26 17.30 12.26
N LYS A 24 -4.11 16.76 11.86
CA LYS A 24 -3.45 17.19 10.62
C LYS A 24 -4.41 16.94 9.46
N PRO A 25 -4.63 17.91 8.55
CA PRO A 25 -5.46 17.68 7.38
C PRO A 25 -4.90 16.50 6.56
N PRO A 26 -5.76 15.73 5.89
CA PRO A 26 -5.35 14.62 5.04
C PRO A 26 -4.36 15.08 3.98
N ALA A 27 -3.37 14.23 3.68
CA ALA A 27 -2.38 14.50 2.65
C ALA A 27 -3.03 14.54 1.26
N GLN A 28 -2.57 15.45 0.42
CA GLN A 28 -3.09 15.60 -0.94
C GLN A 28 -2.43 14.61 -1.94
N GLN A 29 -1.33 13.98 -1.54
CA GLN A 29 -0.59 13.01 -2.36
C GLN A 29 -0.25 11.75 -1.55
N PRO A 30 -0.25 10.56 -2.19
CA PRO A 30 0.03 9.30 -1.49
C PRO A 30 1.44 9.26 -0.88
N GLN A 31 2.43 9.86 -1.53
CA GLN A 31 3.79 9.95 -1.04
C GLN A 31 3.89 10.79 0.25
N GLU A 32 3.14 11.90 0.32
CA GLU A 32 3.08 12.73 1.52
C GLU A 32 2.45 11.95 2.69
N ALA A 33 1.34 11.25 2.42
CA ALA A 33 0.69 10.41 3.42
C ALA A 33 1.64 9.32 3.94
N ALA A 34 2.38 8.66 3.05
CA ALA A 34 3.36 7.63 3.41
C ALA A 34 4.51 8.21 4.25
N THR A 35 5.02 9.38 3.89
CA THR A 35 6.07 10.08 4.66
C THR A 35 5.59 10.42 6.08
N ASN A 36 4.36 10.93 6.19
CA ASN A 36 3.75 11.21 7.49
C ASN A 36 3.54 9.92 8.30
N ALA A 37 3.20 8.81 7.63
CA ALA A 37 3.00 7.51 8.25
C ALA A 37 4.29 6.95 8.89
N ILE A 38 5.48 7.22 8.35
CA ILE A 38 6.74 6.85 9.02
C ILE A 38 6.84 7.51 10.39
N GLY A 39 6.49 8.79 10.51
CA GLY A 39 6.47 9.48 11.81
C GLY A 39 5.45 8.90 12.80
N VAL A 40 4.33 8.38 12.31
CA VAL A 40 3.35 7.65 13.12
C VAL A 40 3.90 6.30 13.55
N LEU A 41 4.50 5.55 12.62
CA LEU A 41 5.13 4.27 12.89
C LEU A 41 6.19 4.38 14.00
N GLN A 42 7.06 5.39 13.92
CA GLN A 42 8.10 5.65 14.91
C GLN A 42 7.56 5.89 16.33
N LYS A 43 6.32 6.40 16.44
CA LYS A 43 5.64 6.63 17.73
C LYS A 43 4.90 5.39 18.24
N LEU A 44 4.42 4.54 17.32
CA LEU A 44 3.66 3.33 17.66
C LEU A 44 4.57 2.16 18.05
N VAL A 45 5.78 2.11 17.49
CA VAL A 45 6.72 1.02 17.74
C VAL A 45 7.39 1.19 19.10
N ASN A 46 7.38 0.10 19.88
CA ASN A 46 7.95 0.03 21.22
C ASN A 46 8.59 -1.35 21.47
N GLU A 47 9.11 -1.59 22.67
CA GLU A 47 9.79 -2.84 23.04
C GLU A 47 8.92 -4.09 22.91
N GLN A 48 7.60 -3.94 23.03
CA GLN A 48 6.66 -5.08 22.97
C GLN A 48 6.30 -5.47 21.52
N ASN A 49 6.38 -4.54 20.57
CA ASN A 49 5.81 -4.76 19.22
C ASN A 49 6.78 -4.63 18.04
N TYR A 50 8.02 -4.17 18.22
CA TYR A 50 8.93 -3.94 17.10
C TYR A 50 9.17 -5.21 16.26
N LYS A 51 9.29 -6.39 16.91
CA LYS A 51 9.50 -7.66 16.20
C LYS A 51 8.30 -8.06 15.37
N SER A 52 7.08 -7.93 15.91
CA SER A 52 5.84 -8.25 15.19
C SER A 52 5.60 -7.33 14.00
N LEU A 53 6.15 -6.12 14.02
CA LEU A 53 6.15 -5.18 12.90
C LEU A 53 7.32 -5.39 11.92
N GLY A 54 8.20 -6.39 12.17
CA GLY A 54 9.26 -6.80 11.26
C GLY A 54 10.62 -6.15 11.51
N PHE A 55 10.78 -5.30 12.54
CA PHE A 55 12.04 -4.69 12.91
C PHE A 55 12.89 -5.61 13.79
N GLN A 56 14.20 -5.48 13.73
CA GLN A 56 15.14 -6.24 14.56
C GLN A 56 15.49 -5.53 15.88
N SER A 57 15.36 -4.19 15.90
CA SER A 57 15.57 -3.35 17.08
C SER A 57 14.75 -2.06 16.98
N LEU A 58 14.64 -1.34 18.10
CA LEU A 58 14.03 0.00 18.13
C LEU A 58 14.87 1.04 17.37
N ASP A 59 16.18 0.85 17.28
CA ASP A 59 17.06 1.78 16.54
C ASP A 59 16.81 1.69 15.02
N GLU A 60 16.43 0.51 14.51
CA GLU A 60 16.02 0.38 13.10
C GLU A 60 14.79 1.23 12.77
N VAL A 61 13.85 1.39 13.70
CA VAL A 61 12.64 2.17 13.47
C VAL A 61 12.97 3.65 13.21
N ARG A 62 13.99 4.18 13.86
CA ARG A 62 14.46 5.57 13.65
C ARG A 62 15.10 5.76 12.28
N GLN A 63 15.65 4.70 11.71
CA GLN A 63 16.33 4.69 10.41
C GLN A 63 15.38 4.30 9.27
N ALA A 64 14.10 4.04 9.57
CA ALA A 64 13.11 3.60 8.61
C ALA A 64 12.90 4.64 7.50
N GLN A 65 12.94 4.16 6.25
CA GLN A 65 12.72 4.94 5.04
C GLN A 65 11.67 4.26 4.17
N LEU A 66 11.01 5.05 3.32
CA LEU A 66 10.09 4.51 2.32
C LEU A 66 10.86 3.94 1.14
N GLY A 67 10.48 2.74 0.74
CA GLY A 67 10.83 2.18 -0.57
C GLY A 67 9.87 2.68 -1.66
N GLN A 68 10.07 2.17 -2.87
CA GLN A 68 9.25 2.51 -4.03
C GLN A 68 7.80 2.00 -3.86
N PRO A 69 6.78 2.81 -4.17
CA PRO A 69 5.37 2.42 -4.04
C PRO A 69 4.99 1.27 -4.97
N LEU A 70 4.05 0.45 -4.53
CA LEU A 70 3.39 -0.60 -5.28
C LEU A 70 1.89 -0.29 -5.32
N PRO A 71 1.37 0.29 -6.41
CA PRO A 71 -0.08 0.43 -6.60
C PRO A 71 -0.75 -0.95 -6.52
N VAL A 72 -1.92 -1.02 -5.90
CA VAL A 72 -2.64 -2.29 -5.73
C VAL A 72 -3.76 -2.41 -6.77
N PHE A 73 -3.84 -3.56 -7.41
CA PHE A 73 -4.95 -3.98 -8.24
C PHE A 73 -5.63 -5.20 -7.63
N ASN A 74 -6.95 -5.24 -7.69
CA ASN A 74 -7.72 -6.38 -7.24
C ASN A 74 -8.21 -7.21 -8.43
N LEU A 75 -8.11 -8.52 -8.30
CA LEU A 75 -8.75 -9.49 -9.15
C LEU A 75 -9.97 -10.03 -8.39
N GLY A 76 -11.13 -9.40 -8.61
CA GLY A 76 -12.34 -9.65 -7.85
C GLY A 76 -13.06 -10.94 -8.27
N LEU A 77 -13.64 -11.63 -7.31
CA LEU A 77 -14.36 -12.91 -7.52
C LEU A 77 -15.49 -12.76 -8.52
N ASP A 78 -16.28 -11.69 -8.46
CA ASP A 78 -17.41 -11.45 -9.36
C ASP A 78 -16.96 -11.31 -10.81
N LYS A 79 -15.85 -10.62 -11.04
CA LYS A 79 -15.24 -10.50 -12.36
C LYS A 79 -14.69 -11.84 -12.86
N LEU A 80 -14.06 -12.62 -11.98
CA LEU A 80 -13.59 -13.97 -12.31
C LEU A 80 -14.75 -14.89 -12.70
N LYS A 81 -15.89 -14.86 -11.99
CA LYS A 81 -17.09 -15.63 -12.30
C LYS A 81 -17.73 -15.26 -13.64
N SER A 82 -17.68 -13.98 -13.99
CA SER A 82 -18.28 -13.48 -15.25
C SER A 82 -17.33 -13.55 -16.45
N TYR A 83 -16.05 -13.87 -16.25
CA TYR A 83 -15.05 -13.91 -17.31
C TYR A 83 -15.26 -15.06 -18.27
N GLN A 84 -15.23 -14.78 -19.57
CA GLN A 84 -15.35 -15.75 -20.64
C GLN A 84 -14.05 -15.85 -21.44
N ALA A 85 -13.74 -17.04 -21.90
CA ALA A 85 -12.58 -17.27 -22.76
C ALA A 85 -12.64 -16.39 -24.03
N GLY A 86 -11.51 -15.74 -24.35
CA GLY A 86 -11.41 -14.82 -25.48
C GLY A 86 -11.67 -13.34 -25.14
N GLN A 87 -12.12 -13.03 -23.92
CA GLN A 87 -12.13 -11.65 -23.44
C GLN A 87 -10.70 -11.21 -23.08
N ASP A 88 -10.44 -9.90 -23.08
CA ASP A 88 -9.17 -9.36 -22.61
C ASP A 88 -9.05 -9.59 -21.09
N PRO A 89 -8.11 -10.44 -20.63
CA PRO A 89 -7.91 -10.71 -19.20
C PRO A 89 -7.50 -9.47 -18.41
N ASN A 90 -6.88 -8.45 -19.06
CA ASN A 90 -6.50 -7.22 -18.39
C ASN A 90 -7.71 -6.46 -17.81
N SER A 91 -8.90 -6.65 -18.40
CA SER A 91 -10.16 -6.04 -17.92
C SER A 91 -10.59 -6.54 -16.53
N LEU A 92 -10.06 -7.69 -16.10
CA LEU A 92 -10.30 -8.24 -14.75
C LEU A 92 -9.60 -7.45 -13.65
N LEU A 93 -8.49 -6.78 -13.97
CA LEU A 93 -7.72 -6.01 -13.00
C LEU A 93 -8.44 -4.69 -12.70
N THR A 94 -8.86 -4.53 -11.46
CA THR A 94 -9.50 -3.30 -10.96
C THR A 94 -8.51 -2.53 -10.10
N PRO A 95 -8.17 -1.27 -10.44
CA PRO A 95 -7.38 -0.45 -9.55
C PRO A 95 -8.01 -0.38 -8.16
N SER A 96 -7.22 -0.59 -7.12
CA SER A 96 -7.62 -0.34 -5.74
C SER A 96 -7.34 1.12 -5.37
N ALA A 97 -8.03 1.63 -4.36
CA ALA A 97 -7.67 2.90 -3.74
C ALA A 97 -6.38 2.80 -2.90
N GLU A 98 -5.77 1.63 -2.81
CA GLU A 98 -4.62 1.33 -1.96
C GLU A 98 -3.29 1.41 -2.72
N THR A 99 -2.25 1.88 -2.04
CA THR A 99 -0.85 1.80 -2.47
C THR A 99 -0.01 1.27 -1.31
N ILE A 100 0.78 0.24 -1.54
CA ILE A 100 1.69 -0.33 -0.54
C ILE A 100 3.06 0.34 -0.70
N TYR A 101 3.59 0.87 0.39
CA TYR A 101 4.96 1.37 0.49
C TYR A 101 5.78 0.42 1.34
N PRO A 102 6.80 -0.24 0.79
CA PRO A 102 7.79 -0.94 1.60
C PRO A 102 8.47 0.04 2.55
N VAL A 103 8.68 -0.39 3.78
CA VAL A 103 9.49 0.36 4.76
C VAL A 103 10.83 -0.35 4.89
N THR A 104 11.91 0.37 4.62
CA THR A 104 13.26 -0.18 4.53
C THR A 104 14.16 0.39 5.61
N VAL A 105 15.15 -0.42 6.01
CA VAL A 105 16.27 -0.01 6.86
C VAL A 105 17.55 -0.49 6.20
N SER A 106 18.47 0.39 5.91
CA SER A 106 19.73 0.07 5.20
C SER A 106 19.49 -0.75 3.91
N GLY A 107 18.47 -0.37 3.14
CA GLY A 107 18.10 -1.04 1.89
C GLY A 107 17.32 -2.35 2.04
N SER A 108 17.16 -2.87 3.26
CA SER A 108 16.41 -4.11 3.53
C SER A 108 14.96 -3.80 3.93
N VAL A 109 13.99 -4.42 3.28
CA VAL A 109 12.57 -4.28 3.64
C VAL A 109 12.32 -4.89 5.02
N ARG A 110 11.73 -4.12 5.92
CA ARG A 110 11.34 -4.55 7.27
C ARG A 110 9.84 -4.79 7.39
N THR A 111 9.07 -3.87 6.89
CA THR A 111 7.60 -3.87 7.00
C THR A 111 6.99 -3.11 5.82
N GLY A 112 5.69 -2.83 5.88
CA GLY A 112 5.00 -1.97 4.92
C GLY A 112 4.07 -0.99 5.59
N VAL A 113 3.76 0.08 4.87
CA VAL A 113 2.61 0.94 5.13
C VAL A 113 1.69 0.93 3.91
N THR A 114 0.40 0.73 4.14
CA THR A 114 -0.62 0.84 3.10
C THR A 114 -1.28 2.21 3.22
N ILE A 115 -1.26 2.95 2.12
CA ILE A 115 -1.94 4.25 1.99
C ILE A 115 -3.20 4.05 1.18
N VAL A 116 -4.31 4.60 1.64
CA VAL A 116 -5.60 4.56 0.96
C VAL A 116 -6.03 5.97 0.53
N HIS A 117 -6.59 6.08 -0.66
CA HIS A 117 -7.26 7.27 -1.15
C HIS A 117 -8.70 7.28 -0.68
N LYS A 118 -9.10 8.34 0.03
CA LYS A 118 -10.48 8.62 0.48
C LYS A 118 -10.97 9.95 -0.08
N GLU A 119 -12.23 10.27 0.13
CA GLU A 119 -12.84 11.53 -0.34
C GLU A 119 -12.07 12.78 0.07
N GLN A 120 -11.46 12.77 1.26
CA GLN A 120 -10.74 13.92 1.82
C GLN A 120 -9.24 13.93 1.47
N GLY A 121 -8.70 12.89 0.81
CA GLY A 121 -7.29 12.76 0.46
C GLY A 121 -6.71 11.39 0.84
N TYR A 122 -5.40 11.35 1.05
CA TYR A 122 -4.67 10.10 1.32
C TYR A 122 -4.34 9.95 2.81
N GLU A 123 -4.54 8.76 3.34
CA GLU A 123 -4.20 8.43 4.73
C GLU A 123 -3.65 7.00 4.87
N PRO A 124 -2.88 6.71 5.93
CA PRO A 124 -2.44 5.36 6.23
C PRO A 124 -3.63 4.52 6.70
N SER A 125 -3.81 3.34 6.10
CA SER A 125 -4.84 2.35 6.48
C SER A 125 -4.28 1.21 7.32
N SER A 126 -3.03 0.82 7.11
CA SER A 126 -2.39 -0.24 7.89
C SER A 126 -0.88 -0.15 7.89
N PHE A 127 -0.29 -0.76 8.93
CA PHE A 127 1.15 -1.01 9.06
C PHE A 127 1.36 -2.52 9.25
N GLY A 128 2.46 -3.05 8.72
CA GLY A 128 2.80 -4.46 8.91
C GLY A 128 2.86 -5.25 7.62
N ASN A 129 2.34 -6.49 7.64
CA ASN A 129 2.41 -7.43 6.51
C ASN A 129 3.85 -7.66 6.01
N ALA A 130 4.82 -7.68 6.95
CA ALA A 130 6.25 -7.70 6.66
C ALA A 130 6.62 -8.76 5.62
N ASP A 131 6.11 -9.99 5.76
CA ASP A 131 6.45 -11.09 4.87
C ASP A 131 5.90 -10.92 3.46
N ILE A 132 4.65 -10.43 3.34
CA ILE A 132 4.03 -10.13 2.04
C ILE A 132 4.80 -9.01 1.35
N VAL A 133 5.07 -7.92 2.08
CA VAL A 133 5.75 -6.74 1.51
C VAL A 133 7.20 -7.05 1.13
N LYS A 134 7.93 -7.84 1.93
CA LYS A 134 9.28 -8.32 1.59
C LYS A 134 9.27 -9.11 0.29
N ARG A 135 8.33 -10.04 0.11
CA ARG A 135 8.20 -10.85 -1.10
C ARG A 135 7.79 -10.01 -2.32
N LEU A 136 6.79 -9.13 -2.17
CA LEU A 136 6.39 -8.21 -3.24
C LEU A 136 7.58 -7.35 -3.71
N ALA A 137 8.31 -6.75 -2.77
CA ALA A 137 9.48 -5.94 -3.09
C ALA A 137 10.63 -6.77 -3.68
N GLY A 138 10.81 -8.02 -3.21
CA GLY A 138 11.85 -8.93 -3.69
C GLY A 138 11.64 -9.42 -5.11
N TYR A 139 10.40 -9.58 -5.56
CA TYR A 139 10.08 -10.00 -6.93
C TYR A 139 9.83 -8.83 -7.88
N ARG A 140 9.73 -7.61 -7.37
CA ARG A 140 9.66 -6.40 -8.18
C ARG A 140 10.95 -6.22 -8.97
N GLN A 141 10.85 -5.88 -10.26
CA GLN A 141 11.98 -5.61 -11.15
C GLN A 141 11.96 -4.19 -11.72
N ASN A 142 10.76 -3.60 -11.88
CA ASN A 142 10.59 -2.30 -12.49
C ASN A 142 9.76 -1.37 -11.60
N GLU A 143 9.94 -0.06 -11.78
CA GLU A 143 9.12 0.93 -11.07
C GLU A 143 7.64 0.86 -11.43
N SER A 144 7.32 0.44 -12.65
CA SER A 144 5.96 0.24 -13.15
C SER A 144 5.29 -1.07 -12.68
N ASP A 145 6.03 -1.96 -12.00
CA ASP A 145 5.43 -3.17 -11.41
C ASP A 145 4.46 -2.77 -10.29
N PHE A 146 3.40 -3.55 -10.13
CA PHE A 146 2.31 -3.29 -9.19
C PHE A 146 1.95 -4.56 -8.39
N ALA A 147 1.25 -4.40 -7.27
CA ALA A 147 0.73 -5.54 -6.53
C ALA A 147 -0.63 -5.96 -7.11
N VAL A 148 -0.84 -7.26 -7.27
CA VAL A 148 -2.16 -7.83 -7.60
C VAL A 148 -2.60 -8.68 -6.42
N ARG A 149 -3.82 -8.43 -5.94
CA ARG A 149 -4.45 -9.16 -4.84
C ARG A 149 -5.70 -9.87 -5.33
N ILE A 150 -5.83 -11.14 -4.95
CA ILE A 150 -7.06 -11.93 -5.10
C ILE A 150 -7.65 -12.11 -3.71
N PRO A 151 -8.53 -11.22 -3.23
CA PRO A 151 -8.97 -11.20 -1.83
C PRO A 151 -9.65 -12.50 -1.41
N ALA A 152 -10.46 -13.09 -2.28
CA ALA A 152 -11.19 -14.33 -2.00
C ALA A 152 -10.28 -15.52 -1.63
N PHE A 153 -9.05 -15.53 -2.15
CA PHE A 153 -8.09 -16.61 -1.95
C PHE A 153 -6.88 -16.20 -1.12
N ASN A 154 -6.87 -14.95 -0.62
CA ASN A 154 -5.74 -14.37 0.11
C ASN A 154 -4.41 -14.49 -0.65
N MET A 155 -4.45 -14.34 -1.96
CA MET A 155 -3.29 -14.45 -2.84
C MET A 155 -2.75 -13.09 -3.25
N TYR A 156 -1.41 -13.02 -3.39
CA TYR A 156 -0.69 -11.84 -3.83
C TYR A 156 0.31 -12.19 -4.92
N PHE A 157 0.42 -11.29 -5.89
CA PHE A 157 1.35 -11.38 -7.01
C PHE A 157 2.00 -10.02 -7.25
N VAL A 158 3.18 -10.01 -7.87
CA VAL A 158 3.69 -8.83 -8.57
C VAL A 158 3.15 -8.88 -9.99
N GLY A 159 2.38 -7.87 -10.37
CA GLY A 159 1.91 -7.69 -11.74
C GLY A 159 2.91 -6.87 -12.54
N ARG A 160 3.17 -7.29 -13.77
CA ARG A 160 4.06 -6.61 -14.70
C ARG A 160 3.42 -6.52 -16.07
N ARG A 161 3.53 -5.35 -16.70
CA ARG A 161 3.11 -5.16 -18.10
C ARG A 161 4.26 -5.53 -19.02
N VAL A 162 3.99 -6.46 -19.95
CA VAL A 162 4.89 -6.84 -21.01
C VAL A 162 4.14 -6.58 -22.32
N GLU A 163 4.53 -5.54 -23.03
CA GLU A 163 3.78 -5.04 -24.20
C GLU A 163 2.31 -4.74 -23.85
N THR A 164 1.36 -5.46 -24.43
CA THR A 164 -0.09 -5.31 -24.19
C THR A 164 -0.64 -6.28 -23.16
N ARG A 165 0.20 -7.19 -22.62
CA ARG A 165 -0.21 -8.24 -21.70
C ARG A 165 0.26 -7.97 -20.27
N VAL A 166 -0.45 -8.56 -19.31
CA VAL A 166 0.00 -8.61 -17.93
C VAL A 166 0.48 -10.01 -17.61
N VAL A 167 1.64 -10.10 -16.99
CA VAL A 167 2.14 -11.30 -16.33
C VAL A 167 2.06 -11.13 -14.83
N LEU A 168 1.78 -12.22 -14.12
CA LEU A 168 1.74 -12.29 -12.68
C LEU A 168 2.92 -13.10 -12.16
N VAL A 169 3.64 -12.56 -11.21
CA VAL A 169 4.72 -13.25 -10.49
C VAL A 169 4.20 -13.60 -9.10
N PRO A 170 3.91 -14.89 -8.81
CA PRO A 170 3.43 -15.30 -7.50
C PRO A 170 4.49 -15.02 -6.43
N ILE A 171 4.09 -14.48 -5.28
CA ILE A 171 5.01 -14.27 -4.15
C ILE A 171 5.16 -15.51 -3.27
N VAL A 172 4.26 -16.49 -3.46
CA VAL A 172 4.27 -17.82 -2.80
C VAL A 172 3.88 -18.85 -3.85
N SER A 173 4.55 -20.01 -3.82
CA SER A 173 4.16 -21.14 -4.66
C SER A 173 2.81 -21.70 -4.22
N ASP A 174 1.93 -22.01 -5.18
CA ASP A 174 0.67 -22.67 -4.93
C ASP A 174 0.49 -23.86 -5.87
N PRO A 175 0.59 -25.10 -5.36
CA PRO A 175 0.44 -26.31 -6.17
C PRO A 175 -0.92 -26.44 -6.84
N ARG A 176 -1.98 -25.86 -6.26
CA ARG A 176 -3.33 -25.89 -6.80
C ARG A 176 -3.40 -25.14 -8.13
N LEU A 177 -2.71 -24.01 -8.20
CA LEU A 177 -2.59 -23.17 -9.40
C LEU A 177 -1.37 -23.54 -10.27
N LYS A 178 -0.61 -24.56 -9.88
CA LYS A 178 0.62 -24.95 -10.58
C LYS A 178 1.56 -23.78 -10.85
N VAL A 179 1.60 -22.81 -9.92
CA VAL A 179 2.47 -21.64 -9.98
C VAL A 179 3.59 -21.76 -8.97
N GLN A 180 4.79 -21.30 -9.34
CA GLN A 180 5.95 -21.25 -8.46
C GLN A 180 6.30 -19.80 -8.12
N ALA A 181 6.69 -19.56 -6.87
CA ALA A 181 7.11 -18.24 -6.44
C ALA A 181 8.26 -17.71 -7.31
N GLY A 182 8.11 -16.49 -7.80
CA GLY A 182 9.11 -15.83 -8.65
C GLY A 182 9.00 -16.14 -10.15
N GLU A 183 8.20 -17.12 -10.58
CA GLU A 183 8.00 -17.42 -11.99
C GLU A 183 6.89 -16.60 -12.61
N ALA A 184 7.21 -15.86 -13.68
CA ALA A 184 6.22 -15.04 -14.38
C ALA A 184 5.25 -15.94 -15.16
N THR A 185 3.95 -15.82 -14.86
CA THR A 185 2.87 -16.56 -15.51
C THR A 185 1.91 -15.57 -16.17
N PRO A 186 1.49 -15.76 -17.42
CA PRO A 186 0.47 -14.90 -18.05
C PRO A 186 -0.81 -14.83 -17.22
N LEU A 187 -1.42 -13.64 -17.14
CA LEU A 187 -2.65 -13.42 -16.34
C LEU A 187 -3.77 -14.39 -16.76
N GLU A 188 -3.96 -14.61 -18.05
CA GLU A 188 -4.98 -15.54 -18.60
C GLU A 188 -4.78 -16.97 -18.08
N VAL A 189 -3.53 -17.44 -17.97
CA VAL A 189 -3.22 -18.77 -17.46
C VAL A 189 -3.58 -18.88 -15.98
N VAL A 190 -3.26 -17.87 -15.18
CA VAL A 190 -3.64 -17.84 -13.76
C VAL A 190 -5.16 -17.83 -13.60
N VAL A 191 -5.86 -17.04 -14.42
CA VAL A 191 -7.33 -16.97 -14.41
C VAL A 191 -7.97 -18.32 -14.75
N ASP A 192 -7.46 -19.00 -15.77
CA ASP A 192 -7.99 -20.33 -16.16
C ASP A 192 -7.73 -21.38 -15.04
N GLN A 193 -6.58 -21.33 -14.39
CA GLN A 193 -6.27 -22.20 -13.25
C GLN A 193 -7.11 -21.90 -12.01
N LEU A 194 -7.54 -20.64 -11.82
CA LEU A 194 -8.42 -20.24 -10.72
C LEU A 194 -9.88 -20.69 -10.92
N ARG A 195 -10.33 -20.87 -12.15
CA ARG A 195 -11.74 -21.12 -12.49
C ARG A 195 -12.42 -22.23 -11.65
N PRO A 196 -11.84 -23.43 -11.48
CA PRO A 196 -12.46 -24.48 -10.67
C PRO A 196 -12.67 -24.05 -9.21
N TYR A 197 -11.79 -23.23 -8.67
CA TYR A 197 -11.86 -22.73 -7.29
C TYR A 197 -12.86 -21.57 -7.16
N VAL A 198 -12.97 -20.75 -8.20
CA VAL A 198 -13.96 -19.65 -8.28
C VAL A 198 -15.37 -20.20 -8.28
N ASP A 199 -15.62 -21.28 -9.07
CA ASP A 199 -16.93 -21.92 -9.17
C ASP A 199 -17.31 -22.64 -7.87
N ALA A 200 -16.33 -23.22 -7.18
CA ALA A 200 -16.54 -23.92 -5.90
C ALA A 200 -16.55 -22.98 -4.67
N TYR A 201 -16.24 -21.69 -4.83
CA TYR A 201 -16.10 -20.77 -3.71
C TYR A 201 -17.42 -20.50 -3.00
N ASN A 202 -17.46 -20.82 -1.71
CA ASN A 202 -18.64 -20.73 -0.84
C ASN A 202 -18.55 -19.59 0.22
N GLY A 203 -17.56 -18.71 0.10
CA GLY A 203 -17.35 -17.61 1.04
C GLY A 203 -16.42 -17.92 2.20
N LEU A 204 -15.94 -19.15 2.35
CA LEU A 204 -14.98 -19.55 3.38
C LEU A 204 -13.54 -19.44 2.84
N PRO A 205 -12.55 -19.11 3.68
CA PRO A 205 -11.14 -19.18 3.31
C PRO A 205 -10.79 -20.61 2.87
N MET A 206 -10.08 -20.73 1.77
CA MET A 206 -9.59 -22.00 1.25
C MET A 206 -8.13 -22.22 1.63
#